data_99486b315b69999498c96955ece8a145
#
_entry.id   99486b315b69999498c96955ece8a145
#
_cell.length_a   1.000
_cell.length_b   1.000
_cell.length_c   1.000
_cell.angle_alpha   90.00
_cell.angle_beta   90.00
_cell.angle_gamma   90.00
#
_symmetry.space_group_name_H-M   'P 1'
#
loop_
_entity.id
_entity.type
_entity.pdbx_description
1 polymer ?
#
loop_
_entity_poly.entity_id
_entity_poly.type
_entity_poly.pdbx_seq_one_letter_code
_entity_poly.pdbx_strand_id
1 'polypeptide(L)'
;MKKQTNEKTKEQMKEIKFMNCTLFVNEDKPGKFEKDLKIASPILLKAAAGEKLTSLERFTLLSIYKVSFHDSGKIEGTSSLDSTATNCEFCKNMRTNNADNKACICNYCYDERQEQYRINVLNRHTLNMLIMSTVEFEIDELKTLPLTAITRVNSSGDTRNKIYARNMLKCCFAFPFVKFGYWAKNVGPIVAACDELTKPENLKLIQSACYIGKEIKKAKYFDYVFIVYPDKESTEKAIAAGASACNGKKCRECGYKCYFGTHAGNGTIAELLRGADKKTIQDIKASI
;
A
#
# COMPACT_ATOMS: atom_id res chain seq x y z
N MET A 1 16.02 -4.79 24.85
CA MET A 1 17.08 -3.96 24.24
C MET A 1 16.69 -3.25 22.93
N LYS A 2 15.88 -3.81 22.00
CA LYS A 2 15.52 -3.13 20.72
C LYS A 2 14.60 -1.90 20.85
N LYS A 3 13.82 -1.74 21.93
CA LYS A 3 12.95 -0.55 22.13
C LYS A 3 13.75 0.71 22.47
N GLN A 4 14.80 0.61 23.28
CA GLN A 4 15.61 1.78 23.69
C GLN A 4 16.46 2.39 22.56
N THR A 5 16.87 1.59 21.55
CA THR A 5 17.62 2.09 20.41
C THR A 5 16.77 2.94 19.47
N ASN A 6 15.48 2.66 19.36
CA ASN A 6 14.57 3.41 18.46
C ASN A 6 14.13 4.76 19.07
N GLU A 7 13.97 4.85 20.36
CA GLU A 7 13.63 6.12 21.05
C GLU A 7 14.78 7.12 20.95
N LYS A 8 16.02 6.69 21.22
CA LYS A 8 17.22 7.54 21.06
C LYS A 8 17.43 8.06 19.63
N THR A 9 17.01 7.27 18.61
CA THR A 9 17.11 7.70 17.21
C THR A 9 16.04 8.75 16.87
N LYS A 10 14.87 8.71 17.50
CA LYS A 10 13.80 9.70 17.33
C LYS A 10 14.14 11.06 17.92
N GLU A 11 14.79 11.11 19.07
CA GLU A 11 15.18 12.35 19.76
C GLU A 11 16.18 13.18 18.96
N GLN A 12 16.90 12.59 18.01
CA GLN A 12 17.87 13.27 17.14
C GLN A 12 17.30 13.70 15.79
N MET A 13 16.01 13.42 15.51
CA MET A 13 15.38 13.73 14.23
C MET A 13 14.39 14.88 14.36
N LYS A 14 14.50 15.84 13.47
CA LYS A 14 13.58 16.98 13.37
C LYS A 14 12.38 16.59 12.50
N GLU A 15 11.17 16.84 13.03
CA GLU A 15 9.95 16.75 12.22
C GLU A 15 9.87 17.94 11.25
N ILE A 16 9.63 17.66 9.99
CA ILE A 16 9.35 18.65 8.94
C ILE A 16 8.04 18.35 8.24
N LYS A 17 7.42 19.38 7.68
CA LYS A 17 6.26 19.28 6.81
C LYS A 17 6.66 19.50 5.36
N PHE A 18 6.35 18.55 4.48
CA PHE A 18 6.59 18.66 3.06
C PHE A 18 5.39 18.12 2.28
N MET A 19 4.78 18.94 1.42
CA MET A 19 3.60 18.60 0.62
C MET A 19 2.48 17.94 1.44
N ASN A 20 2.14 18.53 2.60
CA ASN A 20 1.16 18.05 3.60
C ASN A 20 1.48 16.69 4.24
N CYS A 21 2.71 16.20 4.08
CA CYS A 21 3.20 14.99 4.72
C CYS A 21 4.16 15.33 5.86
N THR A 22 4.18 14.48 6.88
CA THR A 22 5.15 14.54 7.97
C THR A 22 6.34 13.66 7.63
N LEU A 23 7.54 14.24 7.68
CA LEU A 23 8.81 13.57 7.49
C LEU A 23 9.72 13.87 8.68
N PHE A 24 10.70 13.02 8.90
CA PHE A 24 11.69 13.18 9.97
C PHE A 24 13.09 13.18 9.37
N VAL A 25 13.88 14.22 9.63
CA VAL A 25 15.21 14.42 9.06
C VAL A 25 16.25 14.58 10.16
N ASN A 26 17.46 14.08 9.93
CA ASN A 26 18.62 14.35 10.76
C ASN A 26 19.45 15.44 10.06
N GLU A 27 19.36 16.69 10.57
CA GLU A 27 20.06 17.83 9.99
C GLU A 27 21.57 17.78 10.30
N ASP A 28 21.96 17.23 11.46
CA ASP A 28 23.37 17.18 11.89
C ASP A 28 24.16 16.09 11.15
N LYS A 29 23.50 14.97 10.82
CA LYS A 29 24.12 13.84 10.12
C LYS A 29 23.22 13.35 8.98
N PRO A 30 23.12 14.09 7.87
CA PRO A 30 22.23 13.74 6.78
C PRO A 30 22.63 12.40 6.12
N GLY A 31 21.74 11.44 6.21
CA GLY A 31 21.86 10.13 5.58
C GLY A 31 21.46 10.15 4.09
N LYS A 32 21.25 8.97 3.53
CA LYS A 32 20.81 8.82 2.14
C LYS A 32 19.43 9.44 1.90
N PHE A 33 18.50 9.29 2.84
CA PHE A 33 17.13 9.83 2.71
C PHE A 33 17.14 11.36 2.59
N GLU A 34 17.88 12.07 3.46
CA GLU A 34 17.97 13.52 3.44
C GLU A 34 18.59 14.05 2.13
N LYS A 35 19.58 13.33 1.60
CA LYS A 35 20.18 13.64 0.29
C LYS A 35 19.16 13.44 -0.84
N ASP A 36 18.46 12.30 -0.83
CA ASP A 36 17.40 11.99 -1.80
C ASP A 36 16.27 13.03 -1.73
N LEU A 37 15.83 13.42 -0.51
CA LEU A 37 14.79 14.43 -0.29
C LEU A 37 15.23 15.82 -0.79
N LYS A 38 16.48 16.22 -0.53
CA LYS A 38 17.03 17.49 -1.02
C LYS A 38 17.02 17.59 -2.54
N ILE A 39 17.28 16.47 -3.24
CA ILE A 39 17.25 16.40 -4.70
C ILE A 39 15.79 16.36 -5.20
N ALA A 40 14.93 15.57 -4.58
CA ALA A 40 13.55 15.38 -5.03
C ALA A 40 12.65 16.61 -4.77
N SER A 41 12.86 17.32 -3.66
CA SER A 41 11.95 18.39 -3.22
C SER A 41 11.72 19.49 -4.26
N PRO A 42 12.75 20.11 -4.89
CA PRO A 42 12.53 21.15 -5.88
C PRO A 42 11.80 20.62 -7.11
N ILE A 43 12.08 19.39 -7.55
CA ILE A 43 11.42 18.76 -8.69
C ILE A 43 9.95 18.48 -8.38
N LEU A 44 9.64 17.97 -7.19
CA LEU A 44 8.26 17.69 -6.75
C LEU A 44 7.44 18.96 -6.60
N LEU A 45 8.03 20.04 -6.08
CA LEU A 45 7.37 21.36 -5.96
C LEU A 45 7.08 21.94 -7.35
N LYS A 46 8.03 21.86 -8.28
CA LYS A 46 7.85 22.24 -9.67
C LYS A 46 6.69 21.49 -10.33
N ALA A 47 6.66 20.16 -10.17
CA ALA A 47 5.56 19.33 -10.68
C ALA A 47 4.21 19.68 -10.04
N ALA A 48 4.18 19.91 -8.72
CA ALA A 48 2.97 20.29 -8.00
C ALA A 48 2.43 21.66 -8.40
N ALA A 49 3.31 22.57 -8.86
CA ALA A 49 2.94 23.86 -9.46
C ALA A 49 2.41 23.73 -10.91
N GLY A 50 2.37 22.52 -11.47
CA GLY A 50 1.93 22.26 -12.83
C GLY A 50 2.99 22.54 -13.91
N GLU A 51 4.23 22.77 -13.51
CA GLU A 51 5.31 23.01 -14.44
C GLU A 51 5.77 21.71 -15.11
N LYS A 52 6.16 21.80 -16.38
CA LYS A 52 6.67 20.67 -17.15
C LYS A 52 8.05 20.24 -16.65
N LEU A 53 8.19 18.97 -16.28
CA LEU A 53 9.47 18.37 -15.93
C LEU A 53 10.24 17.92 -17.17
N THR A 54 11.55 18.08 -17.14
CA THR A 54 12.47 17.49 -18.13
C THR A 54 12.55 15.96 -17.94
N SER A 55 13.01 15.24 -18.96
CA SER A 55 13.27 13.79 -18.84
C SER A 55 14.31 13.47 -17.76
N LEU A 56 15.32 14.31 -17.59
CA LEU A 56 16.34 14.15 -16.54
C LEU A 56 15.75 14.30 -15.14
N GLU A 57 14.87 15.29 -14.90
CA GLU A 57 14.19 15.46 -13.62
C GLU A 57 13.32 14.25 -13.29
N ARG A 58 12.56 13.72 -14.26
CA ARG A 58 11.72 12.53 -14.09
C ARG A 58 12.54 11.28 -13.82
N PHE A 59 13.61 11.06 -14.59
CA PHE A 59 14.55 9.97 -14.35
C PHE A 59 15.21 10.07 -12.96
N THR A 60 15.57 11.28 -12.53
CA THR A 60 16.13 11.53 -11.19
C THR A 60 15.16 11.09 -10.11
N LEU A 61 13.86 11.42 -10.21
CA LEU A 61 12.85 10.97 -9.25
C LEU A 61 12.71 9.44 -9.23
N LEU A 62 12.71 8.78 -10.39
CA LEU A 62 12.65 7.32 -10.46
C LEU A 62 13.90 6.65 -9.89
N SER A 63 15.09 7.24 -10.01
CA SER A 63 16.30 6.74 -9.38
C SER A 63 16.28 6.83 -7.84
N ILE A 64 15.52 7.79 -7.31
CA ILE A 64 15.27 7.98 -5.88
C ILE A 64 14.18 7.04 -5.36
N TYR A 65 13.18 6.72 -6.18
CA TYR A 65 12.13 5.77 -5.83
C TYR A 65 12.71 4.42 -5.42
N LYS A 66 12.19 3.82 -4.37
CA LYS A 66 12.69 2.53 -3.86
C LYS A 66 11.62 1.47 -3.89
N VAL A 67 11.86 0.46 -4.70
CA VAL A 67 11.13 -0.81 -4.66
C VAL A 67 11.54 -1.57 -3.41
N SER A 68 10.56 -2.11 -2.68
CA SER A 68 10.83 -2.97 -1.52
C SER A 68 10.95 -4.41 -2.00
N PHE A 69 11.94 -5.15 -1.47
CA PHE A 69 12.11 -6.58 -1.70
C PHE A 69 11.86 -7.34 -0.39
N HIS A 70 11.14 -8.45 -0.49
CA HIS A 70 10.70 -9.21 0.67
C HIS A 70 11.42 -10.56 0.74
N ASP A 71 12.47 -10.62 1.57
CA ASP A 71 13.28 -11.85 1.78
C ASP A 71 12.66 -12.79 2.81
N SER A 72 11.58 -12.38 3.47
CA SER A 72 10.91 -13.13 4.51
C SER A 72 9.44 -12.71 4.69
N GLY A 73 8.68 -13.46 5.48
CA GLY A 73 7.31 -13.14 5.83
C GLY A 73 6.28 -13.64 4.83
N LYS A 74 5.05 -13.07 4.88
CA LYS A 74 3.89 -13.52 4.10
C LYS A 74 4.12 -13.42 2.59
N ILE A 75 4.79 -12.36 2.15
CA ILE A 75 5.03 -12.04 0.73
C ILE A 75 6.49 -12.28 0.31
N GLU A 76 7.18 -13.21 0.99
CA GLU A 76 8.56 -13.59 0.65
C GLU A 76 8.71 -13.94 -0.83
N GLY A 77 9.81 -13.50 -1.44
CA GLY A 77 10.13 -13.71 -2.86
C GLY A 77 9.44 -12.74 -3.81
N THR A 78 8.75 -11.70 -3.29
CA THR A 78 8.11 -10.67 -4.12
C THR A 78 8.80 -9.32 -3.95
N SER A 79 8.59 -8.43 -4.92
CA SER A 79 8.83 -7.00 -4.74
C SER A 79 7.53 -6.27 -4.40
N SER A 80 7.63 -5.04 -3.87
CA SER A 80 6.46 -4.19 -3.72
C SER A 80 6.72 -2.72 -4.07
N LEU A 81 5.66 -2.10 -4.56
CA LEU A 81 5.54 -0.66 -4.83
C LEU A 81 4.69 -0.07 -3.72
N ASP A 82 5.35 0.50 -2.71
CA ASP A 82 4.72 0.89 -1.46
C ASP A 82 4.48 2.39 -1.37
N SER A 83 3.37 2.73 -0.72
CA SER A 83 3.04 4.06 -0.22
C SER A 83 3.01 4.06 1.31
N THR A 84 2.80 5.21 1.93
CA THR A 84 2.73 5.32 3.39
C THR A 84 1.31 5.15 3.90
N ALA A 85 1.12 4.43 4.98
CA ALA A 85 -0.14 4.36 5.70
C ALA A 85 -0.36 5.60 6.60
N THR A 86 0.71 6.16 7.15
CA THR A 86 0.68 7.31 8.07
C THR A 86 0.33 8.62 7.35
N ASN A 87 0.98 8.89 6.20
CA ASN A 87 0.78 10.13 5.43
C ASN A 87 -0.24 9.97 4.27
N CYS A 88 -0.83 8.80 4.08
CA CYS A 88 -1.94 8.61 3.15
C CYS A 88 -3.20 9.28 3.70
N GLU A 89 -3.73 10.27 2.99
CA GLU A 89 -4.91 11.03 3.41
C GLU A 89 -6.14 10.13 3.59
N PHE A 90 -6.38 9.19 2.67
CA PHE A 90 -7.46 8.21 2.80
C PHE A 90 -7.33 7.39 4.08
N CYS A 91 -6.15 6.81 4.35
CA CYS A 91 -5.90 6.02 5.54
C CYS A 91 -6.05 6.84 6.82
N LYS A 92 -5.56 8.10 6.81
CA LYS A 92 -5.70 9.03 7.93
C LYS A 92 -7.17 9.37 8.19
N ASN A 93 -7.92 9.72 7.16
CA ASN A 93 -9.34 10.04 7.28
C ASN A 93 -10.15 8.83 7.78
N MET A 94 -9.85 7.62 7.29
CA MET A 94 -10.49 6.40 7.78
C MET A 94 -10.29 6.20 9.27
N ARG A 95 -9.08 6.41 9.80
CA ARG A 95 -8.80 6.29 11.23
C ARG A 95 -9.46 7.41 12.05
N THR A 96 -9.31 8.66 11.61
CA THR A 96 -9.84 9.82 12.34
C THR A 96 -11.37 9.79 12.41
N ASN A 97 -12.04 9.52 11.30
CA ASN A 97 -13.50 9.54 11.23
C ASN A 97 -14.14 8.26 11.83
N ASN A 98 -13.35 7.25 12.12
CA ASN A 98 -13.82 5.97 12.66
C ASN A 98 -13.04 5.56 13.92
N ALA A 99 -12.51 6.50 14.69
CA ALA A 99 -11.67 6.22 15.87
C ALA A 99 -12.42 5.34 16.89
N ASP A 100 -13.70 5.58 17.09
CA ASP A 100 -14.55 4.84 18.03
C ASP A 100 -15.17 3.57 17.43
N ASN A 101 -15.10 3.39 16.10
CA ASN A 101 -15.64 2.22 15.43
C ASN A 101 -14.67 1.04 15.50
N LYS A 102 -14.95 0.10 16.39
CA LYS A 102 -14.11 -1.10 16.61
C LYS A 102 -14.06 -2.02 15.39
N ALA A 103 -15.03 -1.96 14.48
CA ALA A 103 -14.99 -2.72 13.25
C ALA A 103 -14.11 -2.09 12.14
N CYS A 104 -13.67 -0.85 12.27
CA CYS A 104 -12.79 -0.21 11.28
C CYS A 104 -11.41 -0.88 11.27
N ILE A 105 -11.07 -1.59 10.17
CA ILE A 105 -9.79 -2.31 10.04
C ILE A 105 -8.58 -1.37 10.09
N CYS A 106 -8.74 -0.10 9.72
CA CYS A 106 -7.65 0.88 9.73
C CYS A 106 -7.18 1.22 11.16
N ASN A 107 -8.02 1.00 12.19
CA ASN A 107 -7.62 1.15 13.59
C ASN A 107 -6.63 0.07 14.07
N TYR A 108 -6.50 -1.01 13.31
CA TYR A 108 -5.58 -2.13 13.58
C TYR A 108 -4.45 -2.19 12.53
N CYS A 109 -4.18 -1.09 11.83
CA CYS A 109 -3.24 -1.07 10.73
C CYS A 109 -1.82 -1.43 11.19
N TYR A 110 -1.33 -2.57 10.71
CA TYR A 110 0.02 -3.04 11.00
C TYR A 110 1.08 -2.10 10.40
N ASP A 111 0.86 -1.60 9.19
CA ASP A 111 1.83 -0.79 8.47
C ASP A 111 2.01 0.57 9.14
N GLU A 112 0.93 1.21 9.61
CA GLU A 112 1.05 2.45 10.38
C GLU A 112 1.88 2.25 11.64
N ARG A 113 1.63 1.16 12.38
CA ARG A 113 2.44 0.84 13.57
C ARG A 113 3.90 0.63 13.22
N GLN A 114 4.20 -0.07 12.11
CA GLN A 114 5.57 -0.26 11.65
C GLN A 114 6.24 1.08 11.28
N GLU A 115 5.54 1.95 10.59
CA GLU A 115 6.03 3.29 10.22
C GLU A 115 6.28 4.16 11.45
N GLN A 116 5.44 4.09 12.49
CA GLN A 116 5.66 4.81 13.75
C GLN A 116 6.93 4.37 14.48
N TYR A 117 7.29 3.09 14.40
CA TYR A 117 8.51 2.55 15.02
C TYR A 117 9.74 2.61 14.13
N ARG A 118 9.55 2.73 12.81
CA ARG A 118 10.63 2.70 11.80
C ARG A 118 10.59 3.94 10.95
N ILE A 119 11.10 5.03 11.47
CA ILE A 119 11.10 6.36 10.82
C ILE A 119 11.67 6.30 9.39
N ASN A 120 12.72 5.52 9.15
CA ASN A 120 13.28 5.35 7.81
C ASN A 120 12.29 4.71 6.82
N VAL A 121 11.42 3.81 7.29
CA VAL A 121 10.34 3.22 6.48
C VAL A 121 9.28 4.26 6.19
N LEU A 122 8.80 5.00 7.21
CA LEU A 122 7.85 6.09 7.04
C LEU A 122 8.34 7.11 6.01
N ASN A 123 9.57 7.60 6.19
CA ASN A 123 10.18 8.58 5.30
C ASN A 123 10.27 8.08 3.86
N ARG A 124 10.73 6.85 3.68
CA ARG A 124 10.89 6.24 2.36
C ARG A 124 9.55 6.01 1.67
N HIS A 125 8.58 5.42 2.37
CA HIS A 125 7.23 5.21 1.85
C HIS A 125 6.53 6.53 1.50
N THR A 126 6.74 7.56 2.32
CA THR A 126 6.21 8.91 2.05
C THR A 126 6.82 9.50 0.79
N LEU A 127 8.14 9.44 0.62
CA LEU A 127 8.80 9.96 -0.58
C LEU A 127 8.37 9.19 -1.84
N ASN A 128 8.28 7.87 -1.76
CA ASN A 128 7.76 7.04 -2.83
C ASN A 128 6.33 7.44 -3.23
N MET A 129 5.45 7.62 -2.25
CA MET A 129 4.08 8.07 -2.48
C MET A 129 4.05 9.46 -3.15
N LEU A 130 4.85 10.41 -2.68
CA LEU A 130 4.91 11.75 -3.25
C LEU A 130 5.38 11.72 -4.71
N ILE A 131 6.44 10.96 -5.03
CA ILE A 131 6.94 10.81 -6.39
C ILE A 131 5.82 10.28 -7.31
N MET A 132 5.20 9.16 -6.95
CA MET A 132 4.21 8.49 -7.79
C MET A 132 2.85 9.20 -7.84
N SER A 133 2.52 10.07 -6.86
CA SER A 133 1.25 10.79 -6.82
C SER A 133 1.33 12.22 -7.36
N THR A 134 2.53 12.75 -7.61
CA THR A 134 2.73 14.12 -8.08
C THR A 134 3.17 14.17 -9.54
N VAL A 135 3.96 13.19 -9.97
CA VAL A 135 4.51 13.12 -11.34
C VAL A 135 3.88 11.97 -12.10
N GLU A 136 3.33 12.23 -13.28
CA GLU A 136 2.88 11.19 -14.18
C GLU A 136 4.04 10.78 -15.09
N PHE A 137 4.47 9.52 -14.98
CA PHE A 137 5.56 8.93 -15.75
C PHE A 137 5.07 8.31 -17.06
N GLU A 138 5.97 8.22 -18.04
CA GLU A 138 5.73 7.44 -19.25
C GLU A 138 6.09 5.96 -19.02
N ILE A 139 5.50 5.07 -19.82
CA ILE A 139 5.70 3.61 -19.70
C ILE A 139 7.20 3.26 -19.79
N ASP A 140 7.92 3.86 -20.72
CA ASP A 140 9.33 3.57 -20.93
C ASP A 140 10.23 4.03 -19.78
N GLU A 141 9.87 5.11 -19.10
CA GLU A 141 10.58 5.59 -17.92
C GLU A 141 10.44 4.60 -16.76
N LEU A 142 9.26 4.02 -16.58
CA LEU A 142 8.98 3.05 -15.52
C LEU A 142 9.74 1.73 -15.67
N LYS A 143 10.22 1.38 -16.88
CA LYS A 143 11.05 0.18 -17.14
C LYS A 143 12.36 0.16 -16.34
N THR A 144 12.76 1.28 -15.76
CA THR A 144 13.94 1.37 -14.89
C THR A 144 13.74 0.80 -13.50
N LEU A 145 12.50 0.50 -13.09
CA LEU A 145 12.21 -0.04 -11.77
C LEU A 145 12.66 -1.51 -11.67
N PRO A 146 13.39 -1.90 -10.59
CA PRO A 146 13.90 -3.26 -10.43
C PRO A 146 12.83 -4.17 -9.80
N LEU A 147 11.90 -4.68 -10.61
CA LEU A 147 10.81 -5.54 -10.15
C LEU A 147 11.16 -7.03 -10.21
N THR A 148 10.58 -7.82 -9.31
CA THR A 148 10.60 -9.28 -9.40
C THR A 148 9.42 -9.80 -10.23
N ALA A 149 9.43 -11.09 -10.60
CA ALA A 149 8.37 -11.72 -11.39
C ALA A 149 6.97 -11.61 -10.77
N ILE A 150 6.89 -11.40 -9.45
CA ILE A 150 5.65 -11.16 -8.72
C ILE A 150 5.81 -9.87 -7.92
N THR A 151 4.95 -8.91 -8.17
CA THR A 151 5.02 -7.58 -7.54
C THR A 151 3.69 -7.22 -6.89
N ARG A 152 3.74 -6.76 -5.65
CA ARG A 152 2.60 -6.25 -4.93
C ARG A 152 2.55 -4.72 -5.01
N VAL A 153 1.41 -4.17 -5.36
CA VAL A 153 1.15 -2.74 -5.21
C VAL A 153 0.40 -2.52 -3.89
N ASN A 154 0.86 -1.56 -3.10
CA ASN A 154 0.38 -1.26 -1.76
C ASN A 154 0.48 -2.47 -0.81
N SER A 155 1.70 -2.95 -0.54
CA SER A 155 1.91 -3.80 0.64
C SER A 155 1.81 -2.96 1.91
N SER A 156 2.14 -1.68 1.81
CA SER A 156 1.89 -0.62 2.79
C SER A 156 1.19 0.56 2.14
N GLY A 157 0.34 1.26 2.90
CA GLY A 157 -0.42 2.42 2.45
C GLY A 157 -1.61 2.09 1.54
N ASP A 158 -2.06 3.11 0.81
CA ASP A 158 -3.16 2.99 -0.16
C ASP A 158 -2.98 3.96 -1.34
N THR A 159 -3.86 3.88 -2.33
CA THR A 159 -3.87 4.74 -3.52
C THR A 159 -4.22 6.16 -3.14
N ARG A 160 -3.28 7.09 -3.30
CA ARG A 160 -3.46 8.48 -2.90
C ARG A 160 -4.42 9.23 -3.83
N ASN A 161 -4.16 9.15 -5.14
CA ASN A 161 -4.91 9.87 -6.17
C ASN A 161 -4.84 9.16 -7.52
N LYS A 162 -5.47 9.75 -8.54
CA LYS A 162 -5.53 9.21 -9.90
C LYS A 162 -4.15 9.13 -10.58
N ILE A 163 -3.24 10.09 -10.35
CA ILE A 163 -1.87 10.06 -10.91
C ILE A 163 -1.14 8.82 -10.38
N TYR A 164 -1.22 8.57 -9.07
CA TYR A 164 -0.66 7.37 -8.47
C TYR A 164 -1.21 6.10 -9.13
N ALA A 165 -2.54 6.00 -9.27
CA ALA A 165 -3.18 4.84 -9.89
C ALA A 165 -2.73 4.66 -11.35
N ARG A 166 -2.67 5.74 -12.15
CA ARG A 166 -2.18 5.72 -13.55
C ARG A 166 -0.74 5.20 -13.64
N ASN A 167 0.15 5.69 -12.77
CA ASN A 167 1.53 5.21 -12.72
C ASN A 167 1.61 3.72 -12.39
N MET A 168 0.78 3.21 -11.47
CA MET A 168 0.74 1.78 -11.17
C MET A 168 0.23 0.95 -12.36
N LEU A 169 -0.79 1.42 -13.10
CA LEU A 169 -1.25 0.76 -14.33
C LEU A 169 -0.18 0.81 -15.43
N LYS A 170 0.45 1.97 -15.64
CA LYS A 170 1.57 2.12 -16.60
C LYS A 170 2.75 1.21 -16.24
N CYS A 171 3.03 1.03 -14.95
CA CYS A 171 4.04 0.09 -14.49
C CYS A 171 3.70 -1.35 -14.89
N CYS A 172 2.43 -1.75 -14.81
CA CYS A 172 2.01 -3.08 -15.27
C CYS A 172 2.19 -3.24 -16.79
N PHE A 173 1.93 -2.21 -17.59
CA PHE A 173 2.21 -2.22 -19.04
C PHE A 173 3.72 -2.24 -19.33
N ALA A 174 4.55 -1.55 -18.54
CA ALA A 174 6.00 -1.55 -18.69
C ALA A 174 6.63 -2.94 -18.47
N PHE A 175 5.98 -3.80 -17.67
CA PHE A 175 6.46 -5.11 -17.28
C PHE A 175 5.43 -6.23 -17.58
N PRO A 176 5.15 -6.56 -18.84
CA PRO A 176 4.06 -7.49 -19.22
C PRO A 176 4.24 -8.91 -18.67
N PHE A 177 5.47 -9.33 -18.36
CA PHE A 177 5.77 -10.66 -17.80
C PHE A 177 5.72 -10.71 -16.27
N VAL A 178 5.65 -9.58 -15.58
CA VAL A 178 5.48 -9.50 -14.12
C VAL A 178 4.01 -9.68 -13.77
N LYS A 179 3.69 -10.46 -12.75
CA LYS A 179 2.34 -10.60 -12.21
C LYS A 179 2.14 -9.61 -11.06
N PHE A 180 1.15 -8.75 -11.20
CA PHE A 180 0.83 -7.72 -10.23
C PHE A 180 -0.42 -8.05 -9.43
N GLY A 181 -0.34 -7.83 -8.12
CA GLY A 181 -1.50 -7.79 -7.25
C GLY A 181 -1.61 -6.43 -6.57
N TYR A 182 -2.73 -5.72 -6.79
CA TYR A 182 -2.95 -4.38 -6.28
C TYR A 182 -4.07 -4.37 -5.25
N TRP A 183 -3.72 -4.21 -3.98
CA TRP A 183 -4.68 -4.08 -2.88
C TRP A 183 -5.03 -2.62 -2.63
N ALA A 184 -6.32 -2.31 -2.57
CA ALA A 184 -6.78 -0.96 -2.28
C ALA A 184 -8.12 -0.95 -1.53
N LYS A 185 -8.27 -0.01 -0.60
CA LYS A 185 -9.52 0.41 0.00
C LYS A 185 -10.07 1.64 -0.73
N ASN A 186 -9.18 2.55 -1.14
CA ASN A 186 -9.50 3.73 -1.94
C ASN A 186 -9.63 3.38 -3.43
N VAL A 187 -10.79 2.86 -3.82
CA VAL A 187 -11.02 2.32 -5.16
C VAL A 187 -11.24 3.39 -6.23
N GLY A 188 -11.78 4.56 -5.86
CA GLY A 188 -12.17 5.62 -6.82
C GLY A 188 -11.06 6.03 -7.79
N PRO A 189 -9.86 6.36 -7.32
CA PRO A 189 -8.74 6.71 -8.20
C PRO A 189 -8.35 5.60 -9.18
N ILE A 190 -8.46 4.33 -8.78
CA ILE A 190 -8.11 3.17 -9.62
C ILE A 190 -9.16 2.98 -10.71
N VAL A 191 -10.45 3.07 -10.36
CA VAL A 191 -11.55 3.01 -11.33
C VAL A 191 -11.39 4.10 -12.38
N ALA A 192 -11.16 5.35 -11.96
CA ALA A 192 -10.94 6.48 -12.86
C ALA A 192 -9.71 6.30 -13.76
N ALA A 193 -8.63 5.70 -13.25
CA ALA A 193 -7.46 5.40 -14.05
C ALA A 193 -7.72 4.26 -15.07
N CYS A 194 -8.48 3.23 -14.70
CA CYS A 194 -8.85 2.13 -15.59
C CYS A 194 -9.86 2.56 -16.66
N ASP A 195 -10.71 3.56 -16.42
CA ASP A 195 -11.61 4.12 -17.42
C ASP A 195 -10.82 4.79 -18.57
N GLU A 196 -9.61 5.31 -18.28
CA GLU A 196 -8.77 6.00 -19.27
C GLU A 196 -7.71 5.09 -19.92
N LEU A 197 -7.08 4.21 -19.15
CA LEU A 197 -5.92 3.43 -19.61
C LEU A 197 -6.22 1.96 -19.90
N THR A 198 -7.42 1.50 -19.65
CA THR A 198 -7.76 0.06 -19.63
C THR A 198 -6.97 -0.69 -18.54
N LYS A 199 -7.55 -1.74 -17.99
CA LYS A 199 -6.89 -2.57 -16.98
C LYS A 199 -5.90 -3.54 -17.66
N PRO A 200 -4.60 -3.56 -17.25
CA PRO A 200 -3.63 -4.52 -17.76
C PRO A 200 -4.01 -5.98 -17.43
N GLU A 201 -3.75 -6.91 -18.35
CA GLU A 201 -4.07 -8.34 -18.18
C GLU A 201 -3.25 -9.01 -17.06
N ASN A 202 -2.00 -8.56 -16.88
CA ASN A 202 -1.09 -9.06 -15.86
C ASN A 202 -1.35 -8.49 -14.46
N LEU A 203 -2.42 -7.70 -14.29
CA LEU A 203 -2.83 -7.07 -13.03
C LEU A 203 -4.08 -7.72 -12.45
N LYS A 204 -4.03 -8.08 -11.17
CA LYS A 204 -5.21 -8.42 -10.36
C LYS A 204 -5.49 -7.31 -9.35
N LEU A 205 -6.68 -6.75 -9.41
CA LEU A 205 -7.17 -5.71 -8.50
C LEU A 205 -7.96 -6.37 -7.37
N ILE A 206 -7.56 -6.10 -6.14
CA ILE A 206 -8.17 -6.65 -4.93
C ILE A 206 -8.71 -5.50 -4.08
N GLN A 207 -10.03 -5.38 -3.98
CA GLN A 207 -10.70 -4.40 -3.14
C GLN A 207 -10.70 -4.88 -1.69
N SER A 208 -10.00 -4.19 -0.80
CA SER A 208 -10.02 -4.50 0.62
C SER A 208 -11.19 -3.80 1.32
N ALA A 209 -11.97 -4.55 2.11
CA ALA A 209 -13.02 -3.97 2.93
C ALA A 209 -12.42 -3.04 4.00
N CYS A 210 -13.09 -1.90 4.24
CA CYS A 210 -12.70 -0.96 5.28
C CYS A 210 -13.11 -1.41 6.68
N TYR A 211 -14.08 -2.32 6.77
CA TYR A 211 -14.65 -2.79 8.03
C TYR A 211 -14.57 -4.31 8.12
N ILE A 212 -14.23 -4.78 9.31
CA ILE A 212 -14.10 -6.20 9.65
C ILE A 212 -15.50 -6.85 9.56
N GLY A 213 -15.58 -8.01 8.90
CA GLY A 213 -16.82 -8.79 8.74
C GLY A 213 -17.86 -8.19 7.81
N LYS A 214 -17.64 -6.98 7.29
CA LYS A 214 -18.62 -6.31 6.43
C LYS A 214 -18.44 -6.70 4.97
N GLU A 215 -19.48 -7.28 4.40
CA GLU A 215 -19.54 -7.51 2.96
C GLU A 215 -19.65 -6.20 2.20
N ILE A 216 -18.95 -6.13 1.07
CA ILE A 216 -18.94 -4.97 0.18
C ILE A 216 -19.19 -5.42 -1.26
N LYS A 217 -19.87 -4.57 -2.02
CA LYS A 217 -20.02 -4.76 -3.47
C LYS A 217 -18.68 -4.53 -4.15
N LYS A 218 -18.28 -5.47 -4.99
CA LYS A 218 -17.06 -5.36 -5.79
C LYS A 218 -17.15 -4.18 -6.76
N ALA A 219 -16.15 -3.29 -6.73
CA ALA A 219 -16.06 -2.16 -7.62
C ALA A 219 -15.75 -2.59 -9.06
N LYS A 220 -16.07 -1.73 -10.03
CA LYS A 220 -15.76 -1.93 -11.45
C LYS A 220 -14.26 -2.22 -11.60
N TYR A 221 -13.87 -3.12 -12.50
CA TYR A 221 -12.51 -3.59 -12.78
C TYR A 221 -11.84 -4.46 -11.71
N PHE A 222 -12.35 -4.52 -10.48
CA PHE A 222 -11.77 -5.35 -9.43
C PHE A 222 -12.06 -6.84 -9.67
N ASP A 223 -11.04 -7.68 -9.48
CA ASP A 223 -11.18 -9.15 -9.62
C ASP A 223 -11.73 -9.75 -8.36
N TYR A 224 -11.28 -9.29 -7.19
CA TYR A 224 -11.59 -9.85 -5.89
C TYR A 224 -11.97 -8.80 -4.87
N VAL A 225 -12.75 -9.23 -3.88
CA VAL A 225 -12.97 -8.52 -2.61
C VAL A 225 -12.20 -9.25 -1.51
N PHE A 226 -11.49 -8.52 -0.67
CA PHE A 226 -10.76 -9.05 0.47
C PHE A 226 -11.40 -8.57 1.76
N ILE A 227 -11.88 -9.51 2.58
CA ILE A 227 -12.59 -9.24 3.84
C ILE A 227 -11.85 -9.93 4.99
N VAL A 228 -11.55 -9.16 6.04
CA VAL A 228 -11.05 -9.70 7.31
C VAL A 228 -12.24 -9.99 8.20
N TYR A 229 -12.32 -11.19 8.73
CA TYR A 229 -13.37 -11.63 9.66
C TYR A 229 -12.87 -11.65 11.09
N PRO A 230 -13.73 -11.35 12.10
CA PRO A 230 -13.28 -11.17 13.48
C PRO A 230 -12.82 -12.48 14.14
N ASP A 231 -13.38 -13.61 13.75
CA ASP A 231 -13.11 -14.91 14.34
C ASP A 231 -13.18 -16.07 13.34
N LYS A 232 -12.81 -17.26 13.83
CA LYS A 232 -12.76 -18.48 13.03
C LYS A 232 -14.14 -18.88 12.52
N GLU A 233 -15.17 -18.79 13.35
CA GLU A 233 -16.56 -19.17 12.98
C GLU A 233 -17.07 -18.33 11.80
N SER A 234 -16.92 -17.00 11.88
CA SER A 234 -17.32 -16.07 10.82
C SER A 234 -16.53 -16.32 9.53
N THR A 235 -15.22 -16.63 9.66
CA THR A 235 -14.37 -16.96 8.51
C THR A 235 -14.82 -18.27 7.84
N GLU A 236 -15.13 -19.33 8.62
CA GLU A 236 -15.60 -20.62 8.12
C GLU A 236 -16.98 -20.51 7.46
N LYS A 237 -17.89 -19.70 8.01
CA LYS A 237 -19.17 -19.38 7.38
C LYS A 237 -19.00 -18.72 6.02
N ALA A 238 -18.10 -17.74 5.90
CA ALA A 238 -17.80 -17.09 4.62
C ALA A 238 -17.23 -18.08 3.60
N ILE A 239 -16.33 -18.98 4.02
CA ILE A 239 -15.76 -20.02 3.16
C ILE A 239 -16.85 -21.00 2.71
N ALA A 240 -17.74 -21.43 3.60
CA ALA A 240 -18.88 -22.28 3.28
C ALA A 240 -19.85 -21.60 2.28
N ALA A 241 -19.96 -20.26 2.34
CA ALA A 241 -20.72 -19.44 1.38
C ALA A 241 -19.96 -19.17 0.05
N GLY A 242 -18.80 -19.80 -0.16
CA GLY A 242 -18.04 -19.75 -1.41
C GLY A 242 -16.89 -18.76 -1.44
N ALA A 243 -16.48 -18.17 -0.31
CA ALA A 243 -15.27 -17.38 -0.26
C ALA A 243 -14.01 -18.27 -0.30
N SER A 244 -12.94 -17.77 -0.91
CA SER A 244 -11.62 -18.41 -0.86
C SER A 244 -10.89 -18.05 0.43
N ALA A 245 -10.35 -19.03 1.14
CA ALA A 245 -9.57 -18.78 2.34
C ALA A 245 -8.21 -18.14 2.03
N CYS A 246 -7.89 -17.02 2.69
CA CYS A 246 -6.52 -16.61 2.91
C CYS A 246 -6.07 -17.16 4.27
N ASN A 247 -5.37 -18.29 4.26
CA ASN A 247 -4.92 -18.95 5.48
C ASN A 247 -3.78 -18.21 6.20
N GLY A 248 -3.35 -17.06 5.63
CA GLY A 248 -2.32 -16.18 6.14
C GLY A 248 -0.92 -16.80 6.20
N LYS A 249 -0.73 -17.97 5.63
CA LYS A 249 0.58 -18.55 5.35
C LYS A 249 1.32 -17.71 4.30
N LYS A 250 2.55 -18.10 3.98
CA LYS A 250 3.31 -17.45 2.92
C LYS A 250 2.56 -17.53 1.58
N CYS A 251 2.53 -16.44 0.81
CA CYS A 251 1.89 -16.41 -0.50
C CYS A 251 2.44 -17.49 -1.44
N ARG A 252 3.74 -17.82 -1.30
CA ARG A 252 4.39 -18.91 -2.01
C ARG A 252 3.70 -20.27 -1.76
N GLU A 253 3.29 -20.54 -0.52
CA GLU A 253 2.64 -21.83 -0.16
C GLU A 253 1.20 -21.93 -0.71
N CYS A 254 0.52 -20.81 -0.94
CA CYS A 254 -0.79 -20.80 -1.61
C CYS A 254 -0.69 -20.67 -3.15
N GLY A 255 0.51 -20.69 -3.72
CA GLY A 255 0.74 -20.54 -5.15
C GLY A 255 0.40 -19.15 -5.70
N TYR A 256 0.50 -18.11 -4.88
CA TYR A 256 0.26 -16.72 -5.29
C TYR A 256 -1.10 -16.48 -5.97
N LYS A 257 -2.16 -17.16 -5.52
CA LYS A 257 -3.50 -17.13 -6.15
C LYS A 257 -4.03 -15.72 -6.42
N CYS A 258 -3.75 -14.76 -5.52
CA CYS A 258 -4.16 -13.36 -5.69
C CYS A 258 -3.51 -12.68 -6.91
N TYR A 259 -2.33 -13.12 -7.31
CA TYR A 259 -1.58 -12.53 -8.43
C TYR A 259 -1.89 -13.22 -9.76
N PHE A 260 -2.14 -14.52 -9.72
CA PHE A 260 -2.49 -15.31 -10.91
C PHE A 260 -3.99 -15.34 -11.21
N GLY A 261 -4.82 -14.90 -10.27
CA GLY A 261 -6.27 -14.90 -10.45
C GLY A 261 -6.88 -16.30 -10.39
N THR A 262 -6.30 -17.20 -9.59
CA THR A 262 -6.73 -18.61 -9.49
C THR A 262 -7.54 -18.90 -8.23
N HIS A 263 -8.14 -17.88 -7.59
CA HIS A 263 -9.10 -18.07 -6.52
C HIS A 263 -10.39 -18.70 -7.07
N ALA A 264 -10.82 -19.76 -6.44
CA ALA A 264 -12.14 -20.37 -6.68
C ALA A 264 -13.24 -19.58 -5.94
N GLY A 265 -14.48 -19.87 -6.29
CA GLY A 265 -15.66 -19.38 -5.57
C GLY A 265 -16.22 -18.05 -6.07
N ASN A 266 -16.84 -17.29 -5.15
CA ASN A 266 -17.63 -16.10 -5.47
C ASN A 266 -16.83 -14.80 -5.67
N GLY A 267 -15.50 -14.88 -5.73
CA GLY A 267 -14.61 -13.72 -5.88
C GLY A 267 -14.31 -13.01 -4.57
N THR A 268 -14.72 -13.57 -3.43
CA THR A 268 -14.36 -13.08 -2.08
C THR A 268 -13.16 -13.84 -1.54
N ILE A 269 -12.21 -13.13 -0.95
CA ILE A 269 -11.08 -13.68 -0.22
C ILE A 269 -11.31 -13.39 1.26
N ALA A 270 -11.43 -14.43 2.08
CA ALA A 270 -11.66 -14.35 3.52
C ALA A 270 -10.36 -14.56 4.31
N GLU A 271 -10.00 -13.64 5.20
CA GLU A 271 -8.88 -13.77 6.13
C GLU A 271 -9.35 -13.60 7.58
N LEU A 272 -8.81 -14.40 8.48
CA LEU A 272 -9.05 -14.28 9.92
C LEU A 272 -8.25 -13.09 10.49
N LEU A 273 -8.88 -12.25 11.30
CA LEU A 273 -8.22 -11.18 12.04
C LEU A 273 -7.15 -11.78 12.97
N ARG A 274 -5.95 -11.19 12.94
CA ARG A 274 -4.81 -11.68 13.71
C ARG A 274 -4.40 -10.70 14.79
N GLY A 275 -3.94 -11.25 15.91
CA GLY A 275 -3.37 -10.46 17.00
C GLY A 275 -4.36 -9.67 17.82
N ALA A 276 -5.68 -9.85 17.61
CA ALA A 276 -6.72 -9.30 18.47
C ALA A 276 -6.96 -10.24 19.67
N ASP A 277 -7.10 -9.68 20.87
CA ASP A 277 -7.51 -10.42 22.04
C ASP A 277 -9.03 -10.69 22.05
N LYS A 278 -9.50 -11.54 22.97
CA LYS A 278 -10.91 -11.94 23.07
C LYS A 278 -11.86 -10.74 23.28
N LYS A 279 -11.44 -9.74 24.06
CA LYS A 279 -12.24 -8.54 24.33
C LYS A 279 -12.39 -7.71 23.05
N THR A 280 -11.30 -7.46 22.35
CA THR A 280 -11.30 -6.76 21.06
C THR A 280 -12.22 -7.46 20.05
N ILE A 281 -12.19 -8.80 19.97
CA ILE A 281 -13.07 -9.56 19.08
C ILE A 281 -14.54 -9.40 19.46
N GLN A 282 -14.88 -9.40 20.77
CA GLN A 282 -16.24 -9.17 21.25
C GLN A 282 -16.72 -7.75 20.91
N ASP A 283 -15.87 -6.74 21.15
CA ASP A 283 -16.19 -5.34 20.84
C ASP A 283 -16.42 -5.13 19.34
N ILE A 284 -15.62 -5.77 18.49
CA ILE A 284 -15.81 -5.76 17.03
C ILE A 284 -17.17 -6.40 16.67
N LYS A 285 -17.48 -7.58 17.20
CA LYS A 285 -18.76 -8.28 16.95
C LYS A 285 -19.98 -7.45 17.36
N ALA A 286 -19.87 -6.70 18.45
CA ALA A 286 -20.93 -5.80 18.90
C ALA A 286 -21.08 -4.55 17.99
N SER A 287 -20.10 -4.26 17.14
CA SER A 287 -20.06 -3.09 16.25
C SER A 287 -20.47 -3.41 14.80
N ILE A 288 -20.64 -4.69 14.46
CA ILE A 288 -21.08 -5.19 13.16
C ILE A 288 -22.58 -5.44 13.17
#